data_10398e5609c5607a286cc8e931f8d499
#
_entry.id   10398e5609c5607a286cc8e931f8d499
#
_cell.length_a   1.000
_cell.length_b   1.000
_cell.length_c   1.000
_cell.angle_alpha   90.00
_cell.angle_beta   90.00
_cell.angle_gamma   90.00
#
_symmetry.space_group_name_H-M   'P 1'
#
loop_
_entity.id
_entity.type
_entity.pdbx_description
1 polymer ?
#
loop_
_entity_poly.entity_id
_entity_poly.type
_entity_poly.pdbx_seq_one_letter_code
_entity_poly.pdbx_strand_id
1 'polypeptide(L)'
;MELKDKVTCIKGIGEKTAGNLAKLGISTVSDLIHYYPRTYITYMDPVDIQDIQADERQAVSVTINSRVEVKKLRGFSIATAYAKDYTGTIKLTWFNCPFLRNYFHIGDRYIFVGEVKYKNGMYTMSQPEYYTVPKYQEILKEWQPVYGCTAGITSKTIQKAVKGTLPLIQTLSDYIPEDIREDRKSVV
;
A
#
# COMPACT_ATOMS: atom_id res chain seq x y z
N MET A 1 -17.31 -22.07 1.08
CA MET A 1 -15.98 -21.87 0.45
C MET A 1 -15.04 -22.89 1.06
N GLU A 2 -14.53 -23.77 0.23
CA GLU A 2 -13.61 -24.86 0.63
C GLU A 2 -12.24 -24.65 -0.01
N LEU A 3 -11.23 -25.34 0.49
CA LEU A 3 -9.85 -25.22 -0.03
C LEU A 3 -9.71 -25.59 -1.51
N LYS A 4 -10.52 -26.55 -1.98
CA LYS A 4 -10.52 -27.02 -3.38
C LYS A 4 -11.33 -26.14 -4.32
N ASP A 5 -12.08 -25.17 -3.80
CA ASP A 5 -12.86 -24.27 -4.63
C ASP A 5 -11.95 -23.40 -5.50
N LYS A 6 -12.46 -23.03 -6.69
CA LYS A 6 -11.77 -22.08 -7.57
C LYS A 6 -11.71 -20.70 -6.91
N VAL A 7 -10.63 -19.94 -7.17
CA VAL A 7 -10.46 -18.58 -6.64
C VAL A 7 -11.59 -17.62 -7.03
N THR A 8 -12.39 -17.93 -8.04
CA THR A 8 -13.56 -17.14 -8.46
C THR A 8 -14.68 -17.11 -7.43
N CYS A 9 -14.71 -18.03 -6.44
CA CYS A 9 -15.66 -17.97 -5.34
C CYS A 9 -15.38 -16.83 -4.34
N ILE A 10 -14.18 -16.25 -4.38
CA ILE A 10 -13.77 -15.18 -3.49
C ILE A 10 -14.38 -13.86 -3.98
N LYS A 11 -15.06 -13.14 -3.08
CA LYS A 11 -15.68 -11.85 -3.40
C LYS A 11 -14.65 -10.85 -3.98
N GLY A 12 -14.91 -10.41 -5.21
CA GLY A 12 -14.06 -9.45 -5.92
C GLY A 12 -13.02 -10.08 -6.86
N ILE A 13 -13.03 -11.40 -7.02
CA ILE A 13 -12.24 -12.12 -8.04
C ILE A 13 -13.16 -12.59 -9.15
N GLY A 14 -13.17 -11.87 -10.27
CA GLY A 14 -13.83 -12.30 -11.50
C GLY A 14 -12.91 -13.13 -12.40
N GLU A 15 -13.45 -13.68 -13.49
CA GLU A 15 -12.75 -14.55 -14.45
C GLU A 15 -11.43 -13.95 -14.96
N LYS A 16 -11.40 -12.63 -15.26
CA LYS A 16 -10.19 -11.94 -15.72
C LYS A 16 -9.08 -11.95 -14.65
N THR A 17 -9.44 -11.73 -13.40
CA THR A 17 -8.50 -11.74 -12.26
C THR A 17 -8.03 -13.17 -11.98
N ALA A 18 -8.93 -14.14 -12.03
CA ALA A 18 -8.61 -15.56 -11.89
C ALA A 18 -7.63 -16.04 -12.98
N GLY A 19 -7.84 -15.62 -14.25
CA GLY A 19 -6.91 -15.92 -15.34
C GLY A 19 -5.50 -15.33 -15.11
N ASN A 20 -5.39 -14.16 -14.48
CA ASN A 20 -4.09 -13.61 -14.12
C ASN A 20 -3.47 -14.30 -12.90
N LEU A 21 -4.27 -14.75 -11.93
CA LEU A 21 -3.80 -15.55 -10.80
C LEU A 21 -3.29 -16.92 -11.27
N ALA A 22 -3.96 -17.55 -12.27
CA ALA A 22 -3.51 -18.80 -12.85
C ALA A 22 -2.10 -18.73 -13.47
N LYS A 23 -1.69 -17.56 -14.01
CA LYS A 23 -0.32 -17.34 -14.49
C LYS A 23 0.73 -17.36 -13.37
N LEU A 24 0.30 -17.19 -12.10
CA LEU A 24 1.14 -17.32 -10.90
C LEU A 24 1.02 -18.70 -10.26
N GLY A 25 0.33 -19.66 -10.92
CA GLY A 25 0.06 -20.98 -10.39
C GLY A 25 -1.08 -21.04 -9.36
N ILE A 26 -1.88 -19.97 -9.27
CA ILE A 26 -2.97 -19.86 -8.28
C ILE A 26 -4.31 -20.09 -8.98
N SER A 27 -4.90 -21.26 -8.79
CA SER A 27 -6.21 -21.66 -9.39
C SER A 27 -7.27 -21.92 -8.32
N THR A 28 -6.86 -22.40 -7.16
CA THR A 28 -7.74 -22.76 -6.05
C THR A 28 -7.53 -21.84 -4.84
N VAL A 29 -8.46 -21.90 -3.90
CA VAL A 29 -8.33 -21.22 -2.60
C VAL A 29 -7.10 -21.74 -1.84
N SER A 30 -6.82 -23.04 -1.93
CA SER A 30 -5.62 -23.63 -1.34
C SER A 30 -4.34 -23.02 -1.91
N ASP A 31 -4.23 -22.89 -3.24
CA ASP A 31 -3.06 -22.28 -3.87
C ASP A 31 -2.85 -20.85 -3.40
N LEU A 32 -3.95 -20.08 -3.26
CA LEU A 32 -3.91 -18.70 -2.81
C LEU A 32 -3.41 -18.57 -1.36
N ILE A 33 -3.86 -19.45 -0.46
CA ILE A 33 -3.42 -19.46 0.95
C ILE A 33 -1.93 -19.82 1.06
N HIS A 34 -1.45 -20.71 0.23
CA HIS A 34 -0.04 -21.12 0.19
C HIS A 34 0.85 -20.20 -0.67
N TYR A 35 0.27 -19.16 -1.27
CA TYR A 35 1.05 -18.17 -2.00
C TYR A 35 1.63 -17.15 -1.03
N TYR A 36 2.83 -17.40 -0.53
CA TYR A 36 3.48 -16.58 0.49
C TYR A 36 3.99 -15.26 -0.08
N PRO A 37 3.97 -14.17 0.72
CA PRO A 37 4.57 -12.90 0.32
C PRO A 37 6.10 -13.04 0.17
N ARG A 38 6.65 -12.31 -0.79
CA ARG A 38 8.12 -12.24 -1.02
C ARG A 38 8.83 -11.42 0.06
N THR A 39 8.14 -10.42 0.58
CA THR A 39 8.65 -9.53 1.64
C THR A 39 7.49 -8.84 2.33
N TYR A 40 7.78 -8.13 3.41
CA TYR A 40 6.83 -7.28 4.10
C TYR A 40 7.35 -5.84 4.08
N ILE A 41 6.46 -4.88 3.85
CA ILE A 41 6.73 -3.46 4.01
C ILE A 41 6.24 -3.06 5.40
N THR A 42 7.14 -2.47 6.19
CA THR A 42 6.79 -1.73 7.40
C THR A 42 6.64 -0.26 7.01
N TYR A 43 5.54 0.34 7.40
CA TYR A 43 5.41 1.80 7.28
C TYR A 43 6.08 2.44 8.48
N MET A 44 6.75 3.57 8.24
CA MET A 44 7.46 4.34 9.26
C MET A 44 6.55 5.39 9.87
N ASP A 45 6.81 5.76 11.11
CA ASP A 45 6.13 6.92 11.71
C ASP A 45 6.38 8.17 10.86
N PRO A 46 5.35 9.03 10.68
CA PRO A 46 5.51 10.26 9.93
C PRO A 46 6.48 11.21 10.64
N VAL A 47 7.41 11.77 9.87
CA VAL A 47 8.34 12.79 10.35
C VAL A 47 7.86 14.19 9.98
N ASP A 48 8.34 15.21 10.69
CA ASP A 48 8.15 16.61 10.34
C ASP A 48 9.08 17.02 9.19
N ILE A 49 8.74 18.09 8.46
CA ILE A 49 9.50 18.51 7.26
C ILE A 49 10.96 18.86 7.61
N GLN A 50 11.24 19.43 8.80
CA GLN A 50 12.59 19.72 9.25
C GLN A 50 13.46 18.47 9.45
N ASP A 51 12.85 17.32 9.78
CA ASP A 51 13.55 16.08 10.10
C ASP A 51 13.68 15.16 8.88
N ILE A 52 13.26 15.64 7.70
CA ILE A 52 13.35 14.90 6.45
C ILE A 52 14.80 14.64 6.08
N GLN A 53 15.12 13.40 5.75
CA GLN A 53 16.36 12.99 5.12
C GLN A 53 16.16 12.88 3.61
N ALA A 54 16.93 13.66 2.84
CA ALA A 54 16.83 13.63 1.39
C ALA A 54 17.33 12.29 0.82
N ASP A 55 16.74 11.90 -0.32
CA ASP A 55 16.99 10.64 -1.05
C ASP A 55 16.57 9.38 -0.30
N GLU A 56 15.76 9.52 0.76
CA GLU A 56 15.14 8.41 1.48
C GLU A 56 13.62 8.34 1.26
N ARG A 57 13.07 7.13 1.40
CA ARG A 57 11.62 6.92 1.44
C ARG A 57 11.11 7.19 2.85
N GLN A 58 10.29 8.20 3.00
CA GLN A 58 9.75 8.64 4.29
C GLN A 58 8.25 8.90 4.22
N ALA A 59 7.62 8.91 5.39
CA ALA A 59 6.26 9.36 5.59
C ALA A 59 6.28 10.77 6.19
N VAL A 60 5.47 11.68 5.65
CA VAL A 60 5.38 13.06 6.12
C VAL A 60 3.93 13.44 6.37
N SER A 61 3.63 13.95 7.58
CA SER A 61 2.27 14.37 7.96
C SER A 61 2.09 15.86 7.74
N VAL A 62 1.39 16.24 6.68
CA VAL A 62 1.28 17.63 6.25
C VAL A 62 -0.14 18.03 5.87
N THR A 63 -0.40 19.33 5.90
CA THR A 63 -1.68 19.94 5.51
C THR A 63 -1.53 20.57 4.12
N ILE A 64 -2.48 20.32 3.23
CA ILE A 64 -2.53 20.93 1.91
C ILE A 64 -2.70 22.44 2.06
N ASN A 65 -1.78 23.24 1.51
CA ASN A 65 -1.79 24.69 1.62
C ASN A 65 -1.99 25.39 0.27
N SER A 66 -2.07 24.65 -0.83
CA SER A 66 -2.37 25.19 -2.16
C SER A 66 -3.42 24.36 -2.90
N ARG A 67 -4.10 24.97 -3.85
CA ARG A 67 -4.91 24.21 -4.82
C ARG A 67 -3.99 23.35 -5.68
N VAL A 68 -4.47 22.16 -6.05
CA VAL A 68 -3.74 21.30 -6.99
C VAL A 68 -3.78 21.93 -8.37
N GLU A 69 -2.62 22.32 -8.89
CA GLU A 69 -2.45 22.79 -10.26
C GLU A 69 -2.26 21.61 -11.20
N VAL A 70 -3.01 21.59 -12.28
CA VAL A 70 -2.89 20.56 -13.32
C VAL A 70 -2.43 21.19 -14.62
N LYS A 71 -1.22 20.84 -15.04
CA LYS A 71 -0.69 21.22 -16.36
C LYS A 71 -0.84 20.04 -17.32
N LYS A 72 -1.55 20.26 -18.43
CA LYS A 72 -1.67 19.28 -19.52
C LYS A 72 -0.54 19.50 -20.52
N LEU A 73 0.19 18.45 -20.83
CA LEU A 73 1.25 18.39 -21.83
C LEU A 73 0.85 17.40 -22.93
N ARG A 74 1.60 17.37 -24.06
CA ARG A 74 1.35 16.37 -25.11
C ARG A 74 1.55 14.95 -24.54
N GLY A 75 0.44 14.19 -24.40
CA GLY A 75 0.44 12.79 -23.98
C GLY A 75 0.42 12.52 -22.46
N PHE A 76 0.58 13.53 -21.59
CA PHE A 76 0.49 13.35 -20.14
C PHE A 76 0.06 14.63 -19.41
N SER A 77 -0.28 14.48 -18.14
CA SER A 77 -0.59 15.62 -17.26
C SER A 77 0.28 15.58 -16.01
N ILE A 78 0.58 16.75 -15.48
CA ILE A 78 1.31 16.91 -14.21
C ILE A 78 0.37 17.61 -13.24
N ALA A 79 0.08 16.97 -12.12
CA ALA A 79 -0.62 17.57 -10.99
C ALA A 79 0.42 17.95 -9.91
N THR A 80 0.36 19.19 -9.44
CA THR A 80 1.29 19.72 -8.43
C THR A 80 0.49 20.34 -7.31
N ALA A 81 0.86 20.04 -6.06
CA ALA A 81 0.34 20.67 -4.86
C ALA A 81 1.48 21.03 -3.92
N TYR A 82 1.24 22.02 -3.06
CA TYR A 82 2.10 22.34 -1.94
C TYR A 82 1.38 21.95 -0.65
N ALA A 83 2.13 21.36 0.26
CA ALA A 83 1.64 21.02 1.58
C ALA A 83 2.66 21.48 2.62
N LYS A 84 2.20 21.73 3.84
CA LYS A 84 3.04 22.26 4.92
C LYS A 84 2.72 21.59 6.25
N ASP A 85 3.69 21.61 7.12
CA ASP A 85 3.50 21.50 8.56
C ASP A 85 3.92 22.82 9.26
N TYR A 86 4.20 22.77 10.56
CA TYR A 86 4.69 23.93 11.32
C TYR A 86 6.19 24.22 11.09
N THR A 87 6.92 23.32 10.47
CA THR A 87 8.39 23.40 10.26
C THR A 87 8.77 23.80 8.83
N GLY A 88 7.91 23.53 7.84
CA GLY A 88 8.29 23.81 6.45
C GLY A 88 7.19 23.55 5.44
N THR A 89 7.59 23.57 4.18
CA THR A 89 6.73 23.31 3.02
C THR A 89 7.37 22.26 2.12
N ILE A 90 6.55 21.35 1.59
CA ILE A 90 6.95 20.31 0.65
C ILE A 90 6.13 20.42 -0.64
N LYS A 91 6.78 20.19 -1.78
CA LYS A 91 6.13 20.12 -3.09
C LYS A 91 5.81 18.68 -3.45
N LEU A 92 4.57 18.42 -3.83
CA LEU A 92 4.06 17.13 -4.23
C LEU A 92 3.71 17.14 -5.71
N THR A 93 4.12 16.10 -6.44
CA THR A 93 3.93 16.02 -7.89
C THR A 93 3.43 14.65 -8.29
N TRP A 94 2.38 14.60 -9.12
CA TRP A 94 1.84 13.36 -9.69
C TRP A 94 1.74 13.47 -11.20
N PHE A 95 1.95 12.36 -11.89
CA PHE A 95 1.80 12.26 -13.33
C PHE A 95 0.51 11.51 -13.67
N ASN A 96 -0.21 11.99 -14.67
CA ASN A 96 -1.46 11.40 -15.16
C ASN A 96 -2.58 11.24 -14.10
N CYS A 97 -2.58 12.13 -13.09
CA CYS A 97 -3.57 12.12 -12.02
C CYS A 97 -4.33 13.45 -11.93
N PRO A 98 -5.04 13.91 -13.01
CA PRO A 98 -5.75 15.18 -12.99
C PRO A 98 -6.91 15.24 -12.00
N PHE A 99 -7.45 14.07 -11.60
CA PHE A 99 -8.54 13.94 -10.64
C PHE A 99 -8.16 14.43 -9.23
N LEU A 100 -6.86 14.48 -8.90
CA LEU A 100 -6.39 14.95 -7.60
C LEU A 100 -6.75 16.41 -7.32
N ARG A 101 -7.01 17.21 -8.36
CA ARG A 101 -7.51 18.58 -8.24
C ARG A 101 -8.84 18.65 -7.46
N ASN A 102 -9.68 17.65 -7.61
CA ASN A 102 -10.98 17.58 -6.95
C ASN A 102 -10.93 16.73 -5.66
N TYR A 103 -9.81 16.08 -5.41
CA TYR A 103 -9.64 15.20 -4.26
C TYR A 103 -9.00 15.90 -3.07
N PHE A 104 -7.94 16.69 -3.31
CA PHE A 104 -7.25 17.42 -2.24
C PHE A 104 -7.79 18.83 -2.11
N HIS A 105 -8.20 19.22 -0.88
CA HIS A 105 -8.66 20.56 -0.56
C HIS A 105 -7.69 21.25 0.39
N ILE A 106 -7.62 22.57 0.29
CA ILE A 106 -6.81 23.37 1.21
C ILE A 106 -7.33 23.19 2.62
N GLY A 107 -6.42 22.92 3.55
CA GLY A 107 -6.73 22.65 4.96
C GLY A 107 -6.86 21.17 5.32
N ASP A 108 -6.98 20.27 4.33
CA ASP A 108 -7.02 18.84 4.57
C ASP A 108 -5.64 18.32 4.98
N ARG A 109 -5.60 17.47 6.00
CA ARG A 109 -4.38 16.81 6.48
C ARG A 109 -4.26 15.39 5.96
N TYR A 110 -3.11 15.10 5.35
CA TYR A 110 -2.77 13.78 4.82
C TYR A 110 -1.37 13.37 5.26
N ILE A 111 -1.11 12.06 5.16
CA ILE A 111 0.22 11.50 5.25
C ILE A 111 0.65 11.09 3.85
N PHE A 112 1.75 11.66 3.39
CA PHE A 112 2.37 11.33 2.11
C PHE A 112 3.58 10.46 2.34
N VAL A 113 3.69 9.37 1.57
CA VAL A 113 4.78 8.39 1.66
C VAL A 113 5.46 8.30 0.31
N GLY A 114 6.75 8.54 0.29
CA GLY A 114 7.52 8.49 -0.95
C GLY A 114 8.98 8.86 -0.73
N GLU A 115 9.78 8.73 -1.80
CA GLU A 115 11.14 9.22 -1.82
C GLU A 115 11.14 10.75 -1.81
N VAL A 116 11.84 11.33 -0.85
CA VAL A 116 11.96 12.79 -0.72
C VAL A 116 13.26 13.25 -1.34
N LYS A 117 13.19 14.27 -2.16
CA LYS A 117 14.37 14.92 -2.76
C LYS A 117 14.41 16.38 -2.39
N TYR A 118 15.62 16.90 -2.16
CA TYR A 118 15.82 18.32 -1.97
C TYR A 118 16.27 18.97 -3.28
N LYS A 119 15.43 19.87 -3.82
CA LYS A 119 15.72 20.56 -5.11
C LYS A 119 15.31 22.00 -5.02
N ASN A 120 16.17 22.90 -5.53
CA ASN A 120 15.92 24.34 -5.59
C ASN A 120 15.47 24.95 -4.26
N GLY A 121 16.09 24.54 -3.16
CA GLY A 121 15.77 25.07 -1.82
C GLY A 121 14.49 24.49 -1.19
N MET A 122 13.90 23.44 -1.74
CA MET A 122 12.64 22.88 -1.26
C MET A 122 12.64 21.35 -1.32
N TYR A 123 12.02 20.72 -0.34
CA TYR A 123 11.72 19.28 -0.37
C TYR A 123 10.63 18.98 -1.41
N THR A 124 10.81 17.88 -2.13
CA THR A 124 9.89 17.46 -3.19
C THR A 124 9.64 15.96 -3.12
N MET A 125 8.40 15.53 -3.34
CA MET A 125 8.04 14.13 -3.57
C MET A 125 7.43 13.96 -4.95
N SER A 126 7.86 12.92 -5.67
CA SER A 126 7.27 12.54 -6.97
C SER A 126 6.47 11.26 -6.81
N GLN A 127 5.21 11.27 -7.27
CA GLN A 127 4.28 10.14 -7.16
C GLN A 127 4.12 9.59 -5.73
N PRO A 128 4.00 10.45 -4.67
CA PRO A 128 3.83 9.93 -3.33
C PRO A 128 2.51 9.15 -3.22
N GLU A 129 2.55 8.10 -2.42
CA GLU A 129 1.34 7.50 -1.88
C GLU A 129 0.72 8.46 -0.87
N TYR A 130 -0.60 8.46 -0.76
CA TYR A 130 -1.29 9.36 0.18
C TYR A 130 -2.34 8.62 0.97
N TYR A 131 -2.46 8.99 2.23
CA TYR A 131 -3.35 8.37 3.19
C TYR A 131 -3.98 9.42 4.08
N THR A 132 -5.25 9.21 4.46
CA THR A 132 -5.82 9.95 5.59
C THR A 132 -5.13 9.51 6.88
N VAL A 133 -5.06 10.40 7.88
CA VAL A 133 -4.37 10.10 9.16
C VAL A 133 -4.92 8.82 9.83
N PRO A 134 -6.26 8.61 9.96
CA PRO A 134 -6.78 7.39 10.56
C PRO A 134 -6.37 6.13 9.80
N LYS A 135 -6.42 6.19 8.45
CA LYS A 135 -6.05 5.04 7.60
C LYS A 135 -4.58 4.69 7.72
N TYR A 136 -3.72 5.69 7.84
CA TYR A 136 -2.29 5.45 8.02
C TYR A 136 -1.97 4.81 9.37
N GLN A 137 -2.67 5.23 10.43
CA GLN A 137 -2.53 4.62 11.76
C GLN A 137 -2.94 3.13 11.78
N GLU A 138 -3.96 2.75 10.99
CA GLU A 138 -4.29 1.33 10.82
C GLU A 138 -3.17 0.56 10.11
N ILE A 139 -2.57 1.17 9.07
CA ILE A 139 -1.50 0.56 8.28
C ILE A 139 -0.22 0.40 9.10
N LEU A 140 0.11 1.36 9.98
CA LEU A 140 1.28 1.28 10.87
C LEU A 140 1.24 0.08 11.81
N LYS A 141 0.05 -0.37 12.19
CA LYS A 141 -0.14 -1.51 13.11
C LYS A 141 0.00 -2.86 12.40
N GLU A 142 -0.01 -2.90 11.09
CA GLU A 142 -0.01 -4.13 10.30
C GLU A 142 1.23 -4.22 9.41
N TRP A 143 1.89 -5.37 9.43
CA TRP A 143 2.87 -5.71 8.41
C TRP A 143 2.18 -5.87 7.07
N GLN A 144 2.59 -5.12 6.06
CA GLN A 144 1.98 -5.17 4.73
C GLN A 144 2.71 -6.19 3.86
N PRO A 145 2.10 -7.34 3.56
CA PRO A 145 2.73 -8.35 2.74
C PRO A 145 2.86 -7.90 1.29
N VAL A 146 4.01 -8.11 0.68
CA VAL A 146 4.25 -7.84 -0.75
C VAL A 146 4.30 -9.16 -1.50
N TYR A 147 3.35 -9.35 -2.38
CA TYR A 147 3.26 -10.56 -3.20
C TYR A 147 3.95 -10.37 -4.55
N GLY A 148 4.47 -11.46 -5.10
CA GLY A 148 4.91 -11.51 -6.49
C GLY A 148 3.73 -11.24 -7.42
N CYS A 149 3.94 -10.44 -8.46
CA CYS A 149 2.90 -10.04 -9.39
C CYS A 149 3.27 -10.41 -10.83
N THR A 150 2.26 -10.51 -11.69
CA THR A 150 2.38 -10.59 -13.15
C THR A 150 1.55 -9.50 -13.80
N ALA A 151 1.68 -9.35 -15.11
CA ALA A 151 0.89 -8.38 -15.86
C ALA A 151 -0.62 -8.55 -15.60
N GLY A 152 -1.28 -7.46 -15.22
CA GLY A 152 -2.73 -7.41 -14.98
C GLY A 152 -3.17 -7.77 -13.55
N ILE A 153 -2.25 -8.02 -12.61
CA ILE A 153 -2.57 -8.19 -11.19
C ILE A 153 -1.56 -7.45 -10.31
N THR A 154 -2.05 -6.87 -9.22
CA THR A 154 -1.23 -6.13 -8.25
C THR A 154 -1.14 -6.85 -6.92
N SER A 155 -0.08 -6.60 -6.15
CA SER A 155 0.06 -7.12 -4.79
C SER A 155 -1.16 -6.79 -3.92
N LYS A 156 -1.72 -5.58 -4.03
CA LYS A 156 -2.95 -5.17 -3.31
C LYS A 156 -4.16 -6.06 -3.65
N THR A 157 -4.27 -6.50 -4.90
CA THR A 157 -5.35 -7.43 -5.32
C THR A 157 -5.18 -8.79 -4.65
N ILE A 158 -3.95 -9.31 -4.62
CA ILE A 158 -3.63 -10.60 -3.98
C ILE A 158 -3.85 -10.49 -2.47
N GLN A 159 -3.37 -9.43 -1.82
CA GLN A 159 -3.61 -9.17 -0.39
C GLN A 159 -5.10 -9.21 -0.04
N LYS A 160 -5.93 -8.51 -0.84
CA LYS A 160 -7.38 -8.49 -0.63
C LYS A 160 -8.00 -9.87 -0.77
N ALA A 161 -7.53 -10.64 -1.75
CA ALA A 161 -7.99 -12.01 -1.97
C ALA A 161 -7.62 -12.92 -0.77
N VAL A 162 -6.37 -12.87 -0.32
CA VAL A 162 -5.88 -13.62 0.87
C VAL A 162 -6.65 -13.21 2.13
N LYS A 163 -6.85 -11.89 2.38
CA LYS A 163 -7.69 -11.43 3.51
C LYS A 163 -9.10 -12.02 3.46
N GLY A 164 -9.67 -12.23 2.28
CA GLY A 164 -10.99 -12.88 2.09
C GLY A 164 -11.01 -14.37 2.45
N THR A 165 -9.86 -15.03 2.50
CA THR A 165 -9.73 -16.46 2.86
C THR A 165 -9.33 -16.70 4.31
N LEU A 166 -8.96 -15.65 5.07
CA LEU A 166 -8.54 -15.79 6.47
C LEU A 166 -9.48 -16.60 7.37
N PRO A 167 -10.84 -16.48 7.26
CA PRO A 167 -11.74 -17.29 8.07
C PRO A 167 -11.58 -18.81 7.86
N LEU A 168 -11.10 -19.23 6.67
CA LEU A 168 -10.87 -20.64 6.36
C LEU A 168 -9.58 -21.17 6.99
N ILE A 169 -8.58 -20.30 7.19
CA ILE A 169 -7.29 -20.70 7.77
C ILE A 169 -7.48 -21.23 9.19
N GLN A 170 -8.46 -20.69 9.92
CA GLN A 170 -8.80 -21.17 11.27
C GLN A 170 -9.39 -22.59 11.29
N THR A 171 -9.86 -23.09 10.15
CA THR A 171 -10.39 -24.45 10.01
C THR A 171 -9.35 -25.45 9.52
N LEU A 172 -8.15 -24.98 9.16
CA LEU A 172 -7.06 -25.86 8.76
C LEU A 172 -6.48 -26.54 9.99
N SER A 173 -6.38 -27.86 9.91
CA SER A 173 -5.62 -28.62 10.92
C SER A 173 -4.17 -28.14 10.85
N ASP A 174 -3.66 -27.76 12.01
CA ASP A 174 -2.26 -27.35 12.16
C ASP A 174 -1.38 -28.60 12.02
N TYR A 175 -0.58 -28.64 10.96
CA TYR A 175 0.37 -29.74 10.72
C TYR A 175 1.65 -29.65 11.56
N ILE A 176 1.73 -28.65 12.45
CA ILE A 176 2.88 -28.54 13.35
C ILE A 176 2.72 -29.61 14.44
N PRO A 177 3.65 -30.58 14.55
CA PRO A 177 3.64 -31.55 15.63
C PRO A 177 3.55 -30.89 17.00
N GLU A 178 2.84 -31.50 17.94
CA GLU A 178 2.56 -30.92 19.26
C GLU A 178 3.82 -30.58 20.04
N ASP A 179 4.86 -31.39 19.90
CA ASP A 179 6.19 -31.20 20.51
C ASP A 179 6.83 -29.85 20.09
N ILE A 180 6.67 -29.43 18.83
CA ILE A 180 7.17 -28.15 18.34
C ILE A 180 6.28 -26.97 18.79
N ARG A 181 4.98 -27.22 19.05
CA ARG A 181 4.05 -26.22 19.59
C ARG A 181 4.34 -25.85 21.04
N GLU A 182 4.70 -26.83 21.85
CA GLU A 182 5.01 -26.63 23.27
C GLU A 182 6.29 -25.85 23.49
N ASP A 183 7.30 -26.05 22.64
CA ASP A 183 8.58 -25.34 22.69
C ASP A 183 8.47 -23.83 22.43
N ARG A 184 7.47 -23.39 21.64
CA ARG A 184 7.20 -21.96 21.40
C ARG A 184 6.46 -21.24 22.54
N LYS A 185 5.78 -21.97 23.43
CA LYS A 185 5.10 -21.39 24.60
C LYS A 185 6.04 -21.12 25.77
N SER A 186 7.25 -21.66 25.72
CA SER A 186 8.26 -21.49 26.77
C SER A 186 9.24 -20.32 26.54
N VAL A 187 9.06 -19.54 25.51
CA VAL A 187 9.87 -18.36 25.20
C VAL A 187 8.98 -17.12 25.25
N VAL A 188 8.58 -16.73 26.46
CA VAL A 188 8.07 -15.38 26.79
C VAL A 188 8.72 -14.94 28.09
#